data_b17b24cbdfad40977dd8c3694c3d13b2
#
_entry.id   b17b24cbdfad40977dd8c3694c3d13b2
#
_cell.length_a   1.000
_cell.length_b   1.000
_cell.length_c   1.000
_cell.angle_alpha   90.00
_cell.angle_beta   90.00
_cell.angle_gamma   90.00
#
_symmetry.space_group_name_H-M   'P 1'
#
loop_
_entity.id
_entity.type
_entity.pdbx_description
1 polymer ?
#
loop_
_entity_poly.entity_id
_entity_poly.type
_entity_poly.pdbx_seq_one_letter_code
_entity_poly.pdbx_strand_id
1 'polypeptide(L)'
;MVKLSQVESDHRRKAENMRVIINFSPRKNGNCGRTAKLIADMTGAEVIDFAALGISPCGKCDYECFKKTENCPHTSDGANEVYRKITESDETIFVVPDFCDFPCSAWFVFSERQCGYFGTDGKIAEKFNAVPKKFIAITNTNKENFVRAFGDQVNGEPDILFLAAKDFGKISLNGDLCDDPRVIKTIKDFIG
;
A
#
# COMPACT_ATOMS: atom_id res chain seq x y z
N MET A 1 7.26 -38.50 -20.69
CA MET A 1 7.50 -37.24 -21.42
C MET A 1 6.54 -36.10 -21.03
N VAL A 2 6.00 -36.06 -19.81
CA VAL A 2 5.00 -35.06 -19.36
C VAL A 2 5.51 -34.11 -18.28
N LYS A 3 6.74 -34.28 -17.75
CA LYS A 3 7.25 -33.47 -16.65
C LYS A 3 8.04 -32.20 -17.03
N LEU A 4 8.46 -32.05 -18.27
CA LEU A 4 9.23 -30.87 -18.72
C LEU A 4 8.35 -29.65 -19.02
N SER A 5 7.12 -29.84 -19.51
CA SER A 5 6.21 -28.74 -19.86
C SER A 5 5.61 -28.01 -18.65
N GLN A 6 5.48 -28.66 -17.51
CA GLN A 6 4.95 -28.03 -16.29
C GLN A 6 6.03 -27.18 -15.58
N VAL A 7 7.27 -27.61 -15.61
CA VAL A 7 8.40 -26.84 -15.04
C VAL A 7 8.68 -25.56 -15.86
N GLU A 8 8.53 -25.63 -17.18
CA GLU A 8 8.66 -24.45 -18.05
C GLU A 8 7.49 -23.48 -17.92
N SER A 9 6.28 -23.94 -17.60
CA SER A 9 5.13 -23.07 -17.35
C SER A 9 5.25 -22.34 -15.99
N ASP A 10 5.81 -23.00 -14.98
CA ASP A 10 6.08 -22.37 -13.67
C ASP A 10 7.23 -21.36 -13.73
N HIS A 11 8.24 -21.61 -14.59
CA HIS A 11 9.33 -20.64 -14.82
C HIS A 11 8.87 -19.41 -15.64
N ARG A 12 7.87 -19.55 -16.53
CA ARG A 12 7.30 -18.41 -17.26
C ARG A 12 6.40 -17.52 -16.40
N ARG A 13 5.75 -18.06 -15.36
CA ARG A 13 4.98 -17.24 -14.38
C ARG A 13 5.85 -16.34 -13.51
N LYS A 14 7.17 -16.60 -13.45
CA LYS A 14 8.12 -15.80 -12.69
C LYS A 14 8.59 -14.50 -13.37
N ALA A 15 8.05 -14.16 -14.55
CA ALA A 15 8.38 -12.96 -15.31
C ALA A 15 7.21 -11.94 -15.36
N GLU A 16 6.11 -12.18 -14.66
CA GLU A 16 5.08 -11.15 -14.47
C GLU A 16 5.49 -10.30 -13.26
N ASN A 17 5.66 -9.00 -13.50
CA ASN A 17 6.00 -7.98 -12.49
C ASN A 17 4.98 -8.06 -11.35
N MET A 18 5.38 -8.60 -10.19
CA MET A 18 4.49 -8.86 -9.06
C MET A 18 4.22 -7.56 -8.31
N ARG A 19 3.08 -6.94 -8.62
CA ARG A 19 2.63 -5.72 -7.97
C ARG A 19 1.65 -6.03 -6.84
N VAL A 20 1.72 -5.25 -5.77
CA VAL A 20 0.78 -5.30 -4.64
C VAL A 20 0.18 -3.92 -4.43
N ILE A 21 -1.14 -3.86 -4.24
CA ILE A 21 -1.88 -2.63 -3.97
C ILE A 21 -2.37 -2.67 -2.53
N ILE A 22 -2.04 -1.67 -1.73
CA ILE A 22 -2.53 -1.54 -0.36
C ILE A 22 -3.57 -0.43 -0.30
N ASN A 23 -4.83 -0.79 -0.08
CA ASN A 23 -5.92 0.17 0.10
C ASN A 23 -6.14 0.45 1.58
N PHE A 24 -5.99 1.72 1.98
CA PHE A 24 -6.16 2.16 3.37
C PHE A 24 -7.57 2.66 3.70
N SER A 25 -8.48 2.70 2.72
CA SER A 25 -9.84 3.14 2.96
C SER A 25 -10.73 2.01 3.48
N PRO A 26 -11.51 2.23 4.54
CA PRO A 26 -12.51 1.27 4.99
C PRO A 26 -13.73 1.20 4.05
N ARG A 27 -13.86 2.15 3.11
CA ARG A 27 -14.99 2.25 2.17
C ARG A 27 -14.68 1.52 0.87
N LYS A 28 -15.16 0.30 0.71
CA LYS A 28 -14.94 -0.53 -0.51
C LYS A 28 -15.37 0.16 -1.81
N ASN A 29 -16.51 0.85 -1.80
CA ASN A 29 -17.05 1.56 -2.97
C ASN A 29 -16.72 3.06 -2.95
N GLY A 30 -15.83 3.52 -2.07
CA GLY A 30 -15.30 4.88 -2.08
C GLY A 30 -14.22 5.06 -3.14
N ASN A 31 -13.76 6.31 -3.32
CA ASN A 31 -12.77 6.63 -4.35
C ASN A 31 -11.49 5.78 -4.23
N CYS A 32 -10.96 5.55 -3.01
CA CYS A 32 -9.76 4.72 -2.84
C CYS A 32 -10.00 3.27 -3.24
N GLY A 33 -11.08 2.63 -2.77
CA GLY A 33 -11.39 1.25 -3.12
C GLY A 33 -11.60 1.06 -4.62
N ARG A 34 -12.29 2.00 -5.27
CA ARG A 34 -12.48 1.99 -6.74
C ARG A 34 -11.17 2.24 -7.49
N THR A 35 -10.30 3.13 -6.99
CA THR A 35 -8.95 3.35 -7.55
C THR A 35 -8.11 2.09 -7.44
N ALA A 36 -8.07 1.45 -6.28
CA ALA A 36 -7.33 0.20 -6.09
C ALA A 36 -7.82 -0.90 -7.03
N LYS A 37 -9.15 -1.05 -7.14
CA LYS A 37 -9.74 -2.01 -8.08
C LYS A 37 -9.39 -1.68 -9.53
N LEU A 38 -9.50 -0.44 -9.96
CA LEU A 38 -9.14 0.00 -11.31
C LEU A 38 -7.69 -0.37 -11.65
N ILE A 39 -6.76 -0.13 -10.73
CA ILE A 39 -5.35 -0.47 -10.92
C ILE A 39 -5.18 -1.99 -11.00
N ALA A 40 -5.85 -2.75 -10.13
CA ALA A 40 -5.81 -4.20 -10.17
C ALA A 40 -6.34 -4.77 -11.50
N ASP A 41 -7.45 -4.22 -12.00
CA ASP A 41 -8.03 -4.62 -13.28
C ASP A 41 -7.09 -4.32 -14.47
N MET A 42 -6.25 -3.28 -14.37
CA MET A 42 -5.26 -2.93 -15.41
C MET A 42 -3.96 -3.72 -15.32
N THR A 43 -3.55 -4.13 -14.13
CA THR A 43 -2.19 -4.66 -13.89
C THR A 43 -2.15 -6.12 -13.47
N GLY A 44 -3.28 -6.71 -13.08
CA GLY A 44 -3.34 -8.03 -12.45
C GLY A 44 -2.84 -8.06 -10.99
N ALA A 45 -2.55 -6.90 -10.39
CA ALA A 45 -2.01 -6.80 -9.04
C ALA A 45 -2.99 -7.29 -7.96
N GLU A 46 -2.46 -7.87 -6.91
CA GLU A 46 -3.24 -8.22 -5.71
C GLU A 46 -3.63 -6.96 -4.94
N VAL A 47 -4.89 -6.87 -4.50
CA VAL A 47 -5.37 -5.79 -3.62
C VAL A 47 -5.49 -6.29 -2.19
N ILE A 48 -4.86 -5.57 -1.27
CA ILE A 48 -5.00 -5.78 0.17
C ILE A 48 -5.77 -4.60 0.78
N ASP A 49 -6.97 -4.86 1.27
CA ASP A 49 -7.78 -3.88 2.00
C ASP A 49 -7.30 -3.80 3.46
N PHE A 50 -6.26 -3.00 3.72
CA PHE A 50 -5.59 -2.92 5.02
C PHE A 50 -6.54 -2.58 6.16
N ALA A 51 -7.42 -1.60 5.96
CA ALA A 51 -8.41 -1.21 6.97
C ALA A 51 -9.40 -2.33 7.35
N ALA A 52 -9.59 -3.31 6.47
CA ALA A 52 -10.49 -4.44 6.71
C ALA A 52 -9.84 -5.59 7.50
N LEU A 53 -8.52 -5.60 7.65
CA LEU A 53 -7.80 -6.64 8.38
C LEU A 53 -7.95 -6.54 9.90
N GLY A 54 -8.40 -5.39 10.42
CA GLY A 54 -8.57 -5.20 11.85
C GLY A 54 -7.25 -5.17 12.63
N ILE A 55 -6.16 -4.74 11.97
CA ILE A 55 -4.83 -4.64 12.58
C ILE A 55 -4.89 -3.62 13.72
N SER A 56 -4.45 -4.03 14.90
CA SER A 56 -4.42 -3.17 16.08
C SER A 56 -3.26 -2.17 16.02
N PRO A 57 -3.43 -0.95 16.55
CA PRO A 57 -2.33 -0.02 16.77
C PRO A 57 -1.22 -0.62 17.63
N CYS A 58 0.00 -0.11 17.49
CA CYS A 58 1.12 -0.44 18.35
C CYS A 58 0.88 0.04 19.80
N GLY A 59 1.65 -0.45 20.77
CA GLY A 59 1.60 0.04 22.16
C GLY A 59 0.84 -0.82 23.15
N LYS A 60 0.50 -2.06 22.80
CA LYS A 60 -0.11 -3.05 23.71
C LYS A 60 0.90 -4.05 24.31
N CYS A 61 2.18 -3.78 24.20
CA CYS A 61 3.28 -4.62 24.66
C CYS A 61 4.35 -3.78 25.35
N ASP A 62 5.39 -4.42 25.87
CA ASP A 62 6.54 -3.77 26.50
C ASP A 62 7.72 -3.65 25.52
N TYR A 63 7.44 -3.26 24.27
CA TYR A 63 8.42 -3.06 23.20
C TYR A 63 9.30 -4.28 22.90
N GLU A 64 8.73 -5.48 22.93
CA GLU A 64 9.45 -6.74 22.71
C GLU A 64 10.16 -6.79 21.37
N CYS A 65 9.62 -6.12 20.35
CA CYS A 65 10.26 -6.04 19.01
C CYS A 65 11.62 -5.35 19.02
N PHE A 66 11.95 -4.56 20.04
CA PHE A 66 13.27 -3.95 20.22
C PHE A 66 14.22 -4.80 21.10
N LYS A 67 13.73 -5.90 21.67
CA LYS A 67 14.56 -6.82 22.44
C LYS A 67 15.21 -7.82 21.47
N LYS A 68 16.47 -8.18 21.71
CA LYS A 68 17.36 -8.90 20.75
C LYS A 68 16.83 -10.22 20.18
N THR A 69 15.83 -10.84 20.74
CA THR A 69 15.38 -12.21 20.39
C THR A 69 13.88 -12.35 20.22
N GLU A 70 13.15 -11.27 20.35
CA GLU A 70 11.70 -11.35 20.40
C GLU A 70 11.06 -10.60 19.22
N ASN A 71 10.16 -11.29 18.54
CA ASN A 71 9.28 -10.70 17.53
C ASN A 71 8.10 -10.01 18.23
N CYS A 72 7.41 -9.15 17.49
CA CYS A 72 6.17 -8.56 17.99
C CYS A 72 5.19 -9.64 18.48
N PRO A 73 4.68 -9.58 19.72
CA PRO A 73 3.71 -10.56 20.22
C PRO A 73 2.34 -10.46 19.53
N HIS A 74 2.10 -9.37 18.79
CA HIS A 74 0.85 -9.11 18.07
C HIS A 74 0.95 -9.47 16.59
N THR A 75 1.40 -10.67 16.26
CA THR A 75 1.60 -11.11 14.87
C THR A 75 0.39 -11.81 14.27
N SER A 76 -0.63 -12.13 15.08
CA SER A 76 -1.81 -12.90 14.63
C SER A 76 -2.85 -12.08 13.85
N ASP A 77 -2.66 -10.76 13.75
CA ASP A 77 -3.62 -9.84 13.11
C ASP A 77 -3.35 -9.59 11.61
N GLY A 78 -2.42 -10.33 11.01
CA GLY A 78 -2.12 -10.22 9.59
C GLY A 78 -1.14 -9.12 9.20
N ALA A 79 -0.67 -8.27 10.13
CA ALA A 79 0.26 -7.17 9.80
C ALA A 79 1.54 -7.68 9.14
N ASN A 80 2.18 -8.70 9.71
CA ASN A 80 3.42 -9.28 9.17
C ASN A 80 3.24 -9.85 7.76
N GLU A 81 2.07 -10.40 7.46
CA GLU A 81 1.77 -10.91 6.12
C GLU A 81 1.72 -9.77 5.08
N VAL A 82 1.13 -8.62 5.44
CA VAL A 82 1.14 -7.44 4.57
C VAL A 82 2.57 -6.98 4.27
N TYR A 83 3.42 -6.85 5.31
CA TYR A 83 4.81 -6.42 5.10
C TYR A 83 5.62 -7.44 4.31
N ARG A 84 5.39 -8.74 4.54
CA ARG A 84 6.01 -9.80 3.75
C ARG A 84 5.65 -9.67 2.27
N LYS A 85 4.38 -9.49 1.94
CA LYS A 85 3.93 -9.31 0.55
C LYS A 85 4.56 -8.07 -0.10
N ILE A 86 4.66 -6.96 0.64
CA ILE A 86 5.36 -5.76 0.16
C ILE A 86 6.83 -6.08 -0.12
N THR A 87 7.52 -6.73 0.83
CA THR A 87 8.95 -7.06 0.72
C THR A 87 9.27 -8.02 -0.43
N GLU A 88 8.31 -8.87 -0.79
CA GLU A 88 8.43 -9.86 -1.87
C GLU A 88 7.94 -9.33 -3.23
N SER A 89 7.29 -8.17 -3.28
CA SER A 89 6.80 -7.58 -4.52
C SER A 89 7.89 -6.85 -5.30
N ASP A 90 7.68 -6.69 -6.61
CA ASP A 90 8.54 -5.88 -7.48
C ASP A 90 8.17 -4.39 -7.39
N GLU A 91 6.93 -4.07 -7.03
CA GLU A 91 6.42 -2.72 -6.81
C GLU A 91 5.20 -2.75 -5.89
N THR A 92 5.08 -1.76 -5.00
CA THR A 92 3.90 -1.57 -4.17
C THR A 92 3.22 -0.24 -4.45
N ILE A 93 1.90 -0.26 -4.61
CA ILE A 93 1.07 0.94 -4.80
C ILE A 93 0.19 1.14 -3.57
N PHE A 94 0.36 2.27 -2.89
CA PHE A 94 -0.44 2.65 -1.74
C PHE A 94 -1.56 3.59 -2.16
N VAL A 95 -2.81 3.28 -1.80
CA VAL A 95 -3.98 4.14 -2.04
C VAL A 95 -4.52 4.63 -0.71
N VAL A 96 -4.33 5.91 -0.43
CA VAL A 96 -4.52 6.50 0.90
C VAL A 96 -5.54 7.63 0.87
N PRO A 97 -6.63 7.55 1.66
CA PRO A 97 -7.60 8.63 1.77
C PRO A 97 -7.12 9.72 2.73
N ASP A 98 -7.63 10.92 2.50
CA ASP A 98 -7.51 12.07 3.39
C ASP A 98 -8.59 12.04 4.48
N PHE A 99 -8.16 12.26 5.71
CA PHE A 99 -9.03 12.54 6.85
C PHE A 99 -8.47 13.75 7.62
N CYS A 100 -9.19 14.87 7.59
CA CYS A 100 -8.81 16.11 8.29
C CYS A 100 -7.40 16.59 7.92
N ASP A 101 -7.08 16.63 6.64
CA ASP A 101 -5.80 17.08 6.08
C ASP A 101 -4.59 16.16 6.33
N PHE A 102 -4.84 14.93 6.78
CA PHE A 102 -3.82 13.91 7.02
C PHE A 102 -4.17 12.57 6.36
N PRO A 103 -3.20 11.69 6.14
CA PRO A 103 -3.46 10.29 5.88
C PRO A 103 -4.36 9.70 6.97
N CYS A 104 -5.21 8.76 6.61
CA CYS A 104 -6.12 8.12 7.55
C CYS A 104 -5.40 7.37 8.69
N SER A 105 -6.11 7.07 9.78
CA SER A 105 -5.56 6.34 10.93
C SER A 105 -4.94 4.99 10.57
N ALA A 106 -5.51 4.27 9.59
CA ALA A 106 -4.96 3.00 9.12
C ALA A 106 -3.54 3.15 8.54
N TRP A 107 -3.21 4.29 7.94
CA TRP A 107 -1.84 4.60 7.51
C TRP A 107 -0.87 4.68 8.69
N PHE A 108 -1.25 5.35 9.76
CA PHE A 108 -0.41 5.46 10.96
C PHE A 108 -0.24 4.11 11.66
N VAL A 109 -1.32 3.31 11.74
CA VAL A 109 -1.23 1.93 12.23
C VAL A 109 -0.25 1.11 11.38
N PHE A 110 -0.32 1.23 10.05
CA PHE A 110 0.65 0.59 9.17
C PHE A 110 2.08 1.04 9.49
N SER A 111 2.34 2.34 9.60
CA SER A 111 3.69 2.86 9.83
C SER A 111 4.26 2.43 11.18
N GLU A 112 3.48 2.53 12.27
CA GLU A 112 3.96 2.17 13.62
C GLU A 112 4.16 0.67 13.83
N ARG A 113 3.39 -0.19 13.13
CA ARG A 113 3.49 -1.64 13.23
C ARG A 113 4.67 -2.23 12.48
N GLN A 114 5.34 -1.48 11.61
CA GLN A 114 6.55 -1.90 10.87
C GLN A 114 7.68 -2.34 11.81
N CYS A 115 7.84 -1.68 12.95
CA CYS A 115 8.84 -2.08 13.95
C CYS A 115 8.68 -3.54 14.38
N GLY A 116 7.45 -4.03 14.45
CA GLY A 116 7.16 -5.43 14.78
C GLY A 116 7.60 -6.42 13.71
N TYR A 117 7.58 -6.03 12.45
CA TYR A 117 8.04 -6.86 11.33
C TYR A 117 9.55 -6.80 11.14
N PHE A 118 10.12 -5.60 11.21
CA PHE A 118 11.57 -5.42 11.06
C PHE A 118 12.34 -5.98 12.26
N GLY A 119 11.78 -5.88 13.46
CA GLY A 119 12.46 -6.26 14.69
C GLY A 119 13.82 -5.58 14.80
N THR A 120 14.86 -6.36 15.10
CA THR A 120 16.26 -5.90 15.13
C THR A 120 17.04 -6.27 13.87
N ASP A 121 16.40 -6.84 12.86
CA ASP A 121 17.06 -7.26 11.61
C ASP A 121 17.05 -6.16 10.55
N GLY A 122 18.14 -5.39 10.48
CA GLY A 122 18.30 -4.33 9.49
C GLY A 122 18.18 -4.80 8.03
N LYS A 123 18.45 -6.08 7.72
CA LYS A 123 18.35 -6.61 6.36
C LYS A 123 16.89 -6.71 5.89
N ILE A 124 15.96 -6.99 6.81
CA ILE A 124 14.53 -7.00 6.49
C ILE A 124 14.07 -5.57 6.15
N ALA A 125 14.47 -4.59 6.97
CA ALA A 125 14.18 -3.18 6.72
C ALA A 125 14.79 -2.68 5.39
N GLU A 126 16.03 -3.07 5.09
CA GLU A 126 16.69 -2.74 3.82
C GLU A 126 15.93 -3.30 2.61
N LYS A 127 15.50 -4.57 2.68
CA LYS A 127 14.69 -5.18 1.61
C LYS A 127 13.35 -4.47 1.42
N PHE A 128 12.65 -4.18 2.51
CA PHE A 128 11.39 -3.46 2.45
C PHE A 128 11.56 -2.06 1.82
N ASN A 129 12.61 -1.34 2.22
CA ASN A 129 12.89 0.00 1.71
C ASN A 129 13.35 -0.01 0.24
N ALA A 130 13.95 -1.10 -0.22
CA ALA A 130 14.41 -1.25 -1.59
C ALA A 130 13.26 -1.49 -2.60
N VAL A 131 12.08 -1.94 -2.13
CA VAL A 131 10.91 -2.12 -3.00
C VAL A 131 10.44 -0.76 -3.52
N PRO A 132 10.32 -0.56 -4.83
CA PRO A 132 9.72 0.64 -5.40
C PRO A 132 8.30 0.87 -4.87
N LYS A 133 7.99 2.09 -4.46
CA LYS A 133 6.69 2.45 -3.88
C LYS A 133 6.11 3.65 -4.59
N LYS A 134 4.84 3.52 -5.00
CA LYS A 134 4.03 4.62 -5.54
C LYS A 134 2.88 4.92 -4.60
N PHE A 135 2.54 6.18 -4.46
CA PHE A 135 1.49 6.63 -3.55
C PHE A 135 0.41 7.37 -4.32
N ILE A 136 -0.84 7.01 -4.09
CA ILE A 136 -2.00 7.73 -4.62
C ILE A 136 -2.79 8.28 -3.45
N ALA A 137 -2.70 9.58 -3.23
CA ALA A 137 -3.43 10.28 -2.18
C ALA A 137 -4.75 10.84 -2.73
N ILE A 138 -5.87 10.38 -2.18
CA ILE A 138 -7.20 10.91 -2.51
C ILE A 138 -7.52 12.03 -1.53
N THR A 139 -7.18 13.28 -1.91
CA THR A 139 -7.33 14.46 -1.04
C THR A 139 -7.72 15.69 -1.83
N ASN A 140 -8.51 16.57 -1.21
CA ASN A 140 -8.84 17.90 -1.76
C ASN A 140 -8.01 19.03 -1.11
N THR A 141 -7.15 18.73 -0.15
CA THR A 141 -6.56 19.70 0.75
C THR A 141 -5.05 19.53 0.86
N ASN A 142 -4.50 19.61 2.04
CA ASN A 142 -3.09 19.76 2.34
C ASN A 142 -2.21 18.60 1.86
N LYS A 143 -1.42 18.85 0.82
CA LYS A 143 -0.50 17.86 0.23
C LYS A 143 0.76 17.64 1.08
N GLU A 144 1.21 18.63 1.83
CA GLU A 144 2.47 18.61 2.57
C GLU A 144 2.48 17.52 3.65
N ASN A 145 1.36 17.32 4.34
CA ASN A 145 1.22 16.28 5.34
C ASN A 145 1.37 14.86 4.75
N PHE A 146 0.94 14.67 3.50
CA PHE A 146 1.10 13.40 2.78
C PHE A 146 2.55 13.20 2.35
N VAL A 147 3.20 14.21 1.78
CA VAL A 147 4.61 14.14 1.40
C VAL A 147 5.47 13.73 2.59
N ARG A 148 5.25 14.37 3.73
CA ARG A 148 5.97 14.04 4.97
C ARG A 148 5.70 12.60 5.44
N ALA A 149 4.42 12.20 5.47
CA ALA A 149 4.04 10.88 5.97
C ALA A 149 4.51 9.74 5.05
N PHE A 150 4.63 10.00 3.75
CA PHE A 150 5.08 9.00 2.77
C PHE A 150 6.62 8.96 2.65
N GLY A 151 7.29 10.07 2.90
CA GLY A 151 8.76 10.15 2.89
C GLY A 151 9.42 9.15 3.82
N ASP A 152 8.80 8.82 4.95
CA ASP A 152 9.30 7.82 5.90
C ASP A 152 9.28 6.38 5.35
N GLN A 153 8.64 6.13 4.21
CA GLN A 153 8.48 4.80 3.61
C GLN A 153 9.43 4.52 2.44
N VAL A 154 10.24 5.49 2.06
CA VAL A 154 11.12 5.41 0.89
C VAL A 154 12.49 6.00 1.17
N ASN A 155 13.48 5.60 0.38
CA ASN A 155 14.78 6.25 0.34
C ASN A 155 14.75 7.37 -0.70
N GLY A 156 14.54 8.60 -0.28
CA GLY A 156 14.45 9.77 -1.17
C GLY A 156 13.06 10.37 -1.26
N GLU A 157 12.78 11.08 -2.35
CA GLU A 157 11.47 11.72 -2.56
C GLU A 157 10.41 10.68 -2.92
N PRO A 158 9.24 10.70 -2.26
CA PRO A 158 8.15 9.77 -2.58
C PRO A 158 7.49 10.11 -3.92
N ASP A 159 7.23 9.10 -4.74
CA ASP A 159 6.47 9.23 -5.99
C ASP A 159 4.96 9.27 -5.69
N ILE A 160 4.35 10.47 -5.75
CA ILE A 160 2.98 10.71 -5.28
C ILE A 160 2.10 11.27 -6.37
N LEU A 161 0.99 10.59 -6.64
CA LEU A 161 -0.14 11.13 -7.39
C LEU A 161 -1.20 11.67 -6.42
N PHE A 162 -1.48 12.96 -6.49
CA PHE A 162 -2.58 13.58 -5.75
C PHE A 162 -3.83 13.65 -6.63
N LEU A 163 -4.93 13.03 -6.18
CA LEU A 163 -6.22 13.08 -6.85
C LEU A 163 -7.24 13.82 -5.97
N ALA A 164 -7.58 15.04 -6.38
CA ALA A 164 -8.59 15.85 -5.72
C ALA A 164 -9.92 15.78 -6.51
N ALA A 165 -10.98 15.28 -5.90
CA ALA A 165 -12.28 15.17 -6.59
C ALA A 165 -12.80 16.52 -7.12
N LYS A 166 -12.53 17.61 -6.41
CA LYS A 166 -12.89 18.98 -6.82
C LYS A 166 -12.26 19.39 -8.16
N ASP A 167 -11.03 18.91 -8.47
CA ASP A 167 -10.32 19.26 -9.71
C ASP A 167 -10.99 18.62 -10.94
N PHE A 168 -11.84 17.63 -10.71
CA PHE A 168 -12.65 16.94 -11.72
C PHE A 168 -14.14 17.32 -11.65
N GLY A 169 -14.50 18.34 -10.87
CA GLY A 169 -15.88 18.76 -10.68
C GLY A 169 -16.74 17.75 -9.91
N LYS A 170 -16.13 16.91 -9.07
CA LYS A 170 -16.78 15.85 -8.31
C LYS A 170 -16.73 16.10 -6.80
N ILE A 171 -17.57 15.37 -6.08
CA ILE A 171 -17.63 15.39 -4.61
C ILE A 171 -16.96 14.14 -4.07
N SER A 172 -15.98 14.30 -3.18
CA SER A 172 -15.17 13.18 -2.64
C SER A 172 -16.01 12.07 -1.99
N LEU A 173 -17.18 12.42 -1.46
CA LEU A 173 -18.07 11.47 -0.77
C LEU A 173 -18.82 10.54 -1.73
N ASN A 174 -19.01 10.92 -3.01
CA ASN A 174 -19.82 10.15 -3.96
C ASN A 174 -19.12 8.85 -4.40
N GLY A 175 -17.80 8.78 -4.31
CA GLY A 175 -17.06 7.60 -4.76
C GLY A 175 -16.97 7.46 -6.29
N ASP A 176 -17.25 8.51 -7.04
CA ASP A 176 -17.41 8.51 -8.50
C ASP A 176 -16.19 9.07 -9.26
N LEU A 177 -15.06 9.23 -8.58
CA LEU A 177 -13.84 9.79 -9.16
C LEU A 177 -13.34 8.98 -10.37
N CYS A 178 -13.34 7.66 -10.27
CA CYS A 178 -12.93 6.76 -11.35
C CYS A 178 -13.94 6.65 -12.51
N ASP A 179 -15.08 7.36 -12.47
CA ASP A 179 -16.00 7.45 -13.61
C ASP A 179 -15.56 8.54 -14.60
N ASP A 180 -14.58 9.37 -14.24
CA ASP A 180 -14.02 10.39 -15.11
C ASP A 180 -12.86 9.82 -15.94
N PRO A 181 -12.95 9.84 -17.29
CA PRO A 181 -11.87 9.34 -18.16
C PRO A 181 -10.53 10.03 -17.94
N ARG A 182 -10.53 11.30 -17.51
CA ARG A 182 -9.29 12.04 -17.22
C ARG A 182 -8.58 11.44 -16.00
N VAL A 183 -9.34 11.05 -14.96
CA VAL A 183 -8.81 10.36 -13.77
C VAL A 183 -8.21 9.02 -14.15
N ILE A 184 -8.95 8.22 -14.94
CA ILE A 184 -8.47 6.93 -15.43
C ILE A 184 -7.15 7.09 -16.19
N LYS A 185 -7.08 8.08 -17.11
CA LYS A 185 -5.86 8.39 -17.86
C LYS A 185 -4.72 8.79 -16.93
N THR A 186 -4.97 9.68 -15.96
CA THR A 186 -3.96 10.14 -15.00
C THR A 186 -3.39 8.99 -14.17
N ILE A 187 -4.25 8.10 -13.68
CA ILE A 187 -3.81 6.90 -12.94
C ILE A 187 -2.97 6.01 -13.86
N LYS A 188 -3.44 5.74 -15.07
CA LYS A 188 -2.72 4.90 -16.03
C LYS A 188 -1.34 5.44 -16.35
N ASP A 189 -1.24 6.74 -16.62
CA ASP A 189 0.04 7.41 -16.93
C ASP A 189 1.01 7.36 -15.74
N PHE A 190 0.48 7.36 -14.49
CA PHE A 190 1.28 7.30 -13.26
C PHE A 190 1.81 5.91 -12.95
N ILE A 191 1.01 4.87 -13.17
CA ILE A 191 1.42 3.50 -12.84
C ILE A 191 2.26 2.81 -13.93
N GLY A 192 2.31 3.35 -15.14
CA GLY A 192 3.12 2.86 -16.28
C GLY A 192 2.40 1.79 -17.05
#